data_6bfab80a574c0bbee980adf456226a2d
#
_entry.id   6bfab80a574c0bbee980adf456226a2d
#
_cell.length_a   1.000
_cell.length_b   1.000
_cell.length_c   1.000
_cell.angle_alpha   90.00
_cell.angle_beta   90.00
_cell.angle_gamma   90.00
#
_symmetry.space_group_name_H-M   'P 1'
#
loop_
_entity.id
_entity.type
_entity.pdbx_description
1 polymer ?
#
loop_
_entity_poly.entity_id
_entity_poly.type
_entity_poly.pdbx_seq_one_letter_code
_entity_poly.pdbx_strand_id
1 'polypeptide(L)'
;MPRGTNEFDAIDIRILSELQKNGRETFADLGRKAGLSLPAAAGRVRRLEDSGVIRGYAASVDAAGLGYPITAFVRLKSVPQNYTRFKHVVAALAEILECHHVTGEDSFHIKLVASSIAHLEQLVGKLSGFGQTTTSIVLSTSLSRNLAGLKPAGLLG
;
A
#
# COMPACT_ATOMS: atom_id res chain seq x y z
N MET A 1 -6.97 19.19 -7.35
CA MET A 1 -6.79 20.19 -6.31
C MET A 1 -5.63 19.75 -5.42
N PRO A 2 -4.55 20.50 -5.30
CA PRO A 2 -3.56 20.22 -4.27
C PRO A 2 -4.27 20.38 -2.93
N ARG A 3 -4.32 19.29 -2.13
CA ARG A 3 -4.75 19.38 -0.73
C ARG A 3 -3.78 20.35 -0.07
N GLY A 4 -4.34 21.41 0.56
CA GLY A 4 -3.55 22.43 1.22
C GLY A 4 -2.45 21.82 2.08
N THR A 5 -1.32 22.47 2.17
CA THR A 5 -0.22 22.12 3.03
C THR A 5 -0.75 22.05 4.47
N ASN A 6 -1.21 20.87 4.90
CA ASN A 6 -1.45 20.60 6.29
C ASN A 6 -0.07 20.66 6.96
N GLU A 7 0.21 21.72 7.69
CA GLU A 7 1.43 21.83 8.47
C GLU A 7 1.37 20.77 9.57
N PHE A 8 2.09 19.66 9.35
CA PHE A 8 2.30 18.62 10.35
C PHE A 8 3.43 19.07 11.26
N ASP A 9 3.18 19.12 12.55
CA ASP A 9 4.22 19.38 13.53
C ASP A 9 4.95 18.07 13.94
N ALA A 10 6.01 18.21 14.72
CA ALA A 10 6.81 17.08 15.19
C ALA A 10 5.99 16.08 16.02
N ILE A 11 4.92 16.54 16.67
CA ILE A 11 4.03 15.70 17.47
C ILE A 11 3.15 14.86 16.55
N ASP A 12 2.62 15.43 15.48
CA ASP A 12 1.85 14.69 14.47
C ASP A 12 2.69 13.59 13.82
N ILE A 13 3.95 13.89 13.48
CA ILE A 13 4.88 12.90 12.93
C ILE A 13 5.15 11.78 13.93
N ARG A 14 5.29 12.10 15.23
CA ARG A 14 5.46 11.10 16.28
C ARG A 14 4.22 10.19 16.40
N ILE A 15 3.02 10.76 16.41
CA ILE A 15 1.76 10.02 16.44
C ILE A 15 1.66 9.08 15.23
N LEU A 16 1.90 9.58 14.02
CA LEU A 16 1.89 8.78 12.80
C LEU A 16 2.91 7.64 12.84
N SER A 17 4.11 7.91 13.35
CA SER A 17 5.15 6.88 13.51
C SER A 17 4.73 5.77 14.47
N GLU A 18 4.11 6.10 15.60
CA GLU A 18 3.64 5.09 16.57
C GLU A 18 2.47 4.28 16.00
N LEU A 19 1.50 4.94 15.38
CA LEU A 19 0.36 4.25 14.74
C LEU A 19 0.78 3.34 13.57
N GLN A 20 1.84 3.68 12.85
CA GLN A 20 2.38 2.81 11.81
C GLN A 20 3.10 1.58 12.36
N LYS A 21 3.63 1.64 13.60
CA LYS A 21 4.21 0.48 14.30
C LYS A 21 3.12 -0.40 14.89
N ASN A 22 2.09 0.23 15.47
CA ASN A 22 0.97 -0.44 16.11
C ASN A 22 -0.32 0.36 15.90
N GLY A 23 -1.12 -0.03 14.89
CA GLY A 23 -2.40 0.60 14.60
C GLY A 23 -3.49 0.40 15.67
N ARG A 24 -3.22 -0.41 16.70
CA ARG A 24 -4.10 -0.63 17.86
C ARG A 24 -3.67 0.13 19.12
N GLU A 25 -2.72 1.07 18.99
CA GLU A 25 -2.24 1.90 20.08
C GLU A 25 -3.40 2.70 20.69
N THR A 26 -3.49 2.75 22.02
CA THR A 26 -4.53 3.53 22.69
C THR A 26 -4.20 5.02 22.67
N PHE A 27 -5.21 5.90 22.75
CA PHE A 27 -5.00 7.34 22.84
C PHE A 27 -4.24 7.72 24.12
N ALA A 28 -4.38 6.95 25.20
CA ALA A 28 -3.60 7.14 26.42
C ALA A 28 -2.12 6.87 26.20
N ASP A 29 -1.77 5.78 25.50
CA ASP A 29 -0.40 5.43 25.19
C ASP A 29 0.22 6.40 24.17
N LEU A 30 -0.54 6.78 23.15
CA LEU A 30 -0.11 7.81 22.20
C LEU A 30 0.18 9.14 22.90
N GLY A 31 -0.73 9.55 23.81
CA GLY A 31 -0.55 10.75 24.62
C GLY A 31 0.72 10.69 25.45
N ARG A 32 0.94 9.61 26.18
CA ARG A 32 2.15 9.39 26.99
C ARG A 32 3.43 9.45 26.14
N LYS A 33 3.43 8.81 24.98
CA LYS A 33 4.59 8.79 24.07
C LYS A 33 4.83 10.14 23.38
N ALA A 34 3.78 10.90 23.11
CA ALA A 34 3.84 12.18 22.43
C ALA A 34 3.94 13.41 23.39
N GLY A 35 3.86 13.18 24.71
CA GLY A 35 3.84 14.25 25.71
C GLY A 35 2.52 15.03 25.73
N LEU A 36 1.39 14.35 25.47
CA LEU A 36 0.04 14.92 25.40
C LEU A 36 -0.91 14.28 26.41
N SER A 37 -1.96 15.01 26.77
CA SER A 37 -3.12 14.41 27.42
C SER A 37 -3.89 13.49 26.47
N LEU A 38 -4.67 12.54 27.02
CA LEU A 38 -5.52 11.66 26.21
C LEU A 38 -6.45 12.44 25.25
N PRO A 39 -7.20 13.47 25.69
CA PRO A 39 -8.07 14.24 24.79
C PRO A 39 -7.28 14.95 23.68
N ALA A 40 -6.07 15.46 23.97
CA ALA A 40 -5.23 16.13 22.98
C ALA A 40 -4.71 15.14 21.94
N ALA A 41 -4.29 13.94 22.35
CA ALA A 41 -3.88 12.88 21.43
C ALA A 41 -5.04 12.43 20.54
N ALA A 42 -6.22 12.17 21.12
CA ALA A 42 -7.42 11.82 20.38
C ALA A 42 -7.82 12.88 19.36
N GLY A 43 -7.76 14.16 19.73
CA GLY A 43 -8.07 15.28 18.83
C GLY A 43 -7.11 15.36 17.64
N ARG A 44 -5.81 15.10 17.86
CA ARG A 44 -4.81 15.07 16.79
C ARG A 44 -5.01 13.90 15.84
N VAL A 45 -5.28 12.72 16.37
CA VAL A 45 -5.56 11.54 15.53
C VAL A 45 -6.78 11.79 14.64
N ARG A 46 -7.88 12.30 15.21
CA ARG A 46 -9.08 12.65 14.42
C ARG A 46 -8.77 13.65 13.31
N ARG A 47 -7.98 14.69 13.59
CA ARG A 47 -7.56 15.65 12.57
C ARG A 47 -6.77 14.98 11.45
N LEU A 48 -5.88 14.04 11.77
CA LEU A 48 -5.10 13.28 10.79
C LEU A 48 -5.98 12.33 9.96
N GLU A 49 -7.02 11.76 10.55
CA GLU A 49 -8.05 10.97 9.88
C GLU A 49 -8.91 11.84 8.95
N ASP A 50 -9.45 12.94 9.46
CA ASP A 50 -10.32 13.89 8.72
C ASP A 50 -9.57 14.49 7.52
N SER A 51 -8.27 14.78 7.66
CA SER A 51 -7.42 15.27 6.58
C SER A 51 -7.09 14.21 5.52
N GLY A 52 -7.39 12.92 5.81
CA GLY A 52 -7.10 11.79 4.94
C GLY A 52 -5.61 11.40 4.88
N VAL A 53 -4.79 11.89 5.81
CA VAL A 53 -3.40 11.43 6.00
C VAL A 53 -3.41 10.03 6.59
N ILE A 54 -4.20 9.78 7.62
CA ILE A 54 -4.55 8.44 8.05
C ILE A 54 -5.74 7.99 7.20
N ARG A 55 -5.52 6.99 6.35
CA ARG A 55 -6.54 6.46 5.45
C ARG A 55 -7.28 5.26 6.01
N GLY A 56 -6.89 4.78 7.19
CA GLY A 56 -7.49 3.64 7.86
C GLY A 56 -6.45 2.81 8.60
N TYR A 57 -6.95 1.75 9.22
CA TYR A 57 -6.18 0.79 10.00
C TYR A 57 -6.47 -0.62 9.45
N ALA A 58 -5.44 -1.40 9.22
CA ALA A 58 -5.58 -2.75 8.69
C ALA A 58 -4.60 -3.71 9.37
N ALA A 59 -5.00 -4.96 9.48
CA ALA A 59 -4.08 -6.02 9.90
C ALA A 59 -3.06 -6.30 8.79
N SER A 60 -1.81 -6.47 9.15
CA SER A 60 -0.80 -7.06 8.25
C SER A 60 -0.97 -8.58 8.30
N VAL A 61 -1.29 -9.18 7.16
CA VAL A 61 -1.55 -10.61 7.05
C VAL A 61 -0.47 -11.25 6.19
N ASP A 62 0.06 -12.38 6.65
CA ASP A 62 1.00 -13.19 5.88
C ASP A 62 0.25 -14.02 4.83
N ALA A 63 0.51 -13.74 3.56
CA ALA A 63 -0.12 -14.46 2.45
C ALA A 63 0.29 -15.94 2.43
N ALA A 64 1.52 -16.28 2.82
CA ALA A 64 1.97 -17.67 2.89
C ALA A 64 1.18 -18.47 3.95
N GLY A 65 0.86 -17.83 5.08
CA GLY A 65 -0.01 -18.42 6.12
C GLY A 65 -1.45 -18.66 5.66
N LEU A 66 -1.90 -17.98 4.59
CA LEU A 66 -3.18 -18.22 3.94
C LEU A 66 -3.09 -19.21 2.75
N GLY A 67 -1.95 -19.82 2.52
CA GLY A 67 -1.74 -20.77 1.42
C GLY A 67 -1.29 -20.14 0.09
N TYR A 68 -0.82 -18.90 0.10
CA TYR A 68 -0.28 -18.18 -1.06
C TYR A 68 1.21 -17.89 -0.89
N PRO A 69 2.10 -18.88 -0.95
CA PRO A 69 3.53 -18.69 -0.68
C PRO A 69 4.28 -17.97 -1.80
N ILE A 70 3.69 -17.85 -2.98
CA ILE A 70 4.34 -17.20 -4.13
C ILE A 70 3.87 -15.77 -4.23
N THR A 71 4.80 -14.82 -4.20
CA THR A 71 4.57 -13.43 -4.59
C THR A 71 5.23 -13.18 -5.93
N ALA A 72 4.55 -12.51 -6.84
CA ALA A 72 5.10 -12.16 -8.15
C ALA A 72 4.74 -10.72 -8.54
N PHE A 73 5.62 -10.13 -9.34
CA PHE A 73 5.39 -8.89 -10.06
C PHE A 73 5.18 -9.19 -11.53
N VAL A 74 4.09 -8.69 -12.09
CA VAL A 74 3.78 -8.81 -13.52
C VAL A 74 3.77 -7.41 -14.12
N ARG A 75 4.60 -7.20 -15.12
CA ARG A 75 4.56 -5.99 -15.95
C ARG A 75 3.73 -6.27 -17.18
N LEU A 76 2.83 -5.37 -17.52
CA LEU A 76 1.95 -5.48 -18.68
C LEU A 76 2.17 -4.29 -19.61
N LYS A 77 2.53 -4.57 -20.84
CA LYS A 77 2.54 -3.60 -21.94
C LYS A 77 1.25 -3.79 -22.75
N SER A 78 0.35 -2.82 -22.69
CA SER A 78 -0.98 -2.87 -23.28
C SER A 78 -1.30 -1.59 -24.04
N VAL A 79 -2.33 -1.63 -24.86
CA VAL A 79 -2.85 -0.46 -25.57
C VAL A 79 -3.99 0.19 -24.81
N PRO A 80 -4.19 1.53 -24.89
CA PRO A 80 -5.20 2.25 -24.10
C PRO A 80 -6.63 1.72 -24.26
N GLN A 81 -6.98 1.18 -25.40
CA GLN A 81 -8.30 0.60 -25.69
C GLN A 81 -8.66 -0.56 -24.74
N ASN A 82 -7.67 -1.26 -24.21
CA ASN A 82 -7.84 -2.40 -23.31
C ASN A 82 -7.93 -1.99 -21.83
N TYR A 83 -7.57 -0.76 -21.45
CA TYR A 83 -7.39 -0.37 -20.05
C TYR A 83 -8.64 -0.52 -19.19
N THR A 84 -9.81 -0.12 -19.70
CA THR A 84 -11.06 -0.23 -18.94
C THR A 84 -11.42 -1.69 -18.67
N ARG A 85 -11.38 -2.53 -19.71
CA ARG A 85 -11.66 -3.96 -19.59
C ARG A 85 -10.64 -4.65 -18.68
N PHE A 86 -9.37 -4.30 -18.81
CA PHE A 86 -8.28 -4.81 -17.96
C PHE A 86 -8.54 -4.49 -16.47
N LYS A 87 -8.88 -3.24 -16.13
CA LYS A 87 -9.17 -2.83 -14.75
C LYS A 87 -10.32 -3.63 -14.14
N HIS A 88 -11.34 -3.98 -14.91
CA HIS A 88 -12.42 -4.83 -14.43
C HIS A 88 -11.94 -6.25 -14.11
N VAL A 89 -11.08 -6.83 -14.95
CA VAL A 89 -10.51 -8.17 -14.70
C VAL A 89 -9.61 -8.14 -13.46
N VAL A 90 -8.76 -7.14 -13.33
CA VAL A 90 -7.89 -6.96 -12.15
C VAL A 90 -8.71 -6.86 -10.87
N ALA A 91 -9.78 -6.07 -10.87
CA ALA A 91 -10.64 -5.89 -9.70
C ALA A 91 -11.39 -7.17 -9.29
N ALA A 92 -11.57 -8.12 -10.20
CA ALA A 92 -12.23 -9.40 -9.93
C ALA A 92 -11.28 -10.50 -9.45
N LEU A 93 -9.96 -10.29 -9.48
CA LEU A 93 -8.94 -11.26 -9.06
C LEU A 93 -8.44 -10.91 -7.66
N ALA A 94 -8.88 -11.67 -6.66
CA ALA A 94 -8.53 -11.44 -5.26
C ALA A 94 -7.02 -11.61 -4.98
N GLU A 95 -6.33 -12.39 -5.82
CA GLU A 95 -4.89 -12.62 -5.75
C GLU A 95 -4.07 -11.40 -6.14
N ILE A 96 -4.66 -10.42 -6.83
CA ILE A 96 -3.99 -9.17 -7.17
C ILE A 96 -4.06 -8.21 -5.99
N LEU A 97 -2.91 -7.94 -5.38
CA LEU A 97 -2.80 -7.06 -4.21
C LEU A 97 -2.66 -5.60 -4.60
N GLU A 98 -1.94 -5.33 -5.69
CA GLU A 98 -1.67 -3.96 -6.17
C GLU A 98 -1.66 -3.96 -7.70
N CYS A 99 -2.17 -2.89 -8.30
CA CYS A 99 -2.08 -2.66 -9.74
C CYS A 99 -1.89 -1.16 -10.00
N HIS A 100 -0.73 -0.81 -10.51
CA HIS A 100 -0.34 0.58 -10.76
C HIS A 100 -0.26 0.85 -12.26
N HIS A 101 -0.95 1.90 -12.73
CA HIS A 101 -0.71 2.44 -14.06
C HIS A 101 0.56 3.30 -14.00
N VAL A 102 1.52 3.00 -14.84
CA VAL A 102 2.86 3.58 -14.78
C VAL A 102 3.22 4.30 -16.06
N THR A 103 4.22 5.17 -15.99
CA THR A 103 4.87 5.78 -17.15
C THR A 103 5.99 4.89 -17.66
N GLY A 104 6.33 4.97 -18.93
CA GLY A 104 7.43 4.21 -19.56
C GLY A 104 6.91 3.20 -20.60
N GLU A 105 7.65 2.14 -20.82
CA GLU A 105 7.29 1.12 -21.82
C GLU A 105 6.12 0.24 -21.38
N ASP A 106 6.06 -0.07 -20.08
CA ASP A 106 4.96 -0.84 -19.51
C ASP A 106 3.78 0.08 -19.22
N SER A 107 2.56 -0.46 -19.30
CA SER A 107 1.34 0.25 -18.96
C SER A 107 0.95 0.03 -17.50
N PHE A 108 1.17 -1.18 -16.99
CA PHE A 108 0.80 -1.55 -15.62
C PHE A 108 1.87 -2.38 -14.94
N HIS A 109 2.11 -2.10 -13.66
CA HIS A 109 2.83 -2.97 -12.75
C HIS A 109 1.86 -3.56 -11.74
N ILE A 110 1.87 -4.88 -11.63
CA ILE A 110 0.91 -5.66 -10.85
C ILE A 110 1.67 -6.49 -9.84
N LYS A 111 1.26 -6.43 -8.57
CA LYS A 111 1.73 -7.32 -7.52
C LYS A 111 0.63 -8.32 -7.20
N LEU A 112 0.96 -9.59 -7.24
CA LEU A 112 0.00 -10.65 -6.97
C LEU A 112 0.62 -11.77 -6.13
N VAL A 113 -0.25 -12.60 -5.57
CA VAL A 113 0.13 -13.82 -4.84
C VAL A 113 -0.50 -15.04 -5.50
N ALA A 114 0.17 -16.19 -5.37
CA ALA A 114 -0.32 -17.45 -5.92
C ALA A 114 -0.01 -18.62 -4.98
N SER A 115 -0.87 -19.64 -5.00
CA SER A 115 -0.72 -20.84 -4.18
C SER A 115 0.27 -21.84 -4.75
N SER A 116 0.53 -21.76 -6.07
CA SER A 116 1.46 -22.63 -6.79
C SER A 116 1.92 -21.98 -8.09
N ILE A 117 2.93 -22.56 -8.74
CA ILE A 117 3.39 -22.13 -10.07
C ILE A 117 2.27 -22.30 -11.12
N ALA A 118 1.52 -23.40 -11.07
CA ALA A 118 0.38 -23.61 -11.96
C ALA A 118 -0.72 -22.55 -11.77
N HIS A 119 -0.97 -22.14 -10.51
CA HIS A 119 -1.90 -21.06 -10.21
C HIS A 119 -1.37 -19.71 -10.74
N LEU A 120 -0.08 -19.43 -10.56
CA LEU A 120 0.56 -18.23 -11.12
C LEU A 120 0.39 -18.18 -12.65
N GLU A 121 0.63 -19.30 -13.33
CA GLU A 121 0.47 -19.42 -14.80
C GLU A 121 -0.96 -19.10 -15.23
N GLN A 122 -1.97 -19.60 -14.53
CA GLN A 122 -3.38 -19.29 -14.78
C GLN A 122 -3.69 -17.79 -14.62
N LEU A 123 -3.17 -17.16 -13.57
CA LEU A 123 -3.34 -15.72 -13.33
C LEU A 123 -2.67 -14.89 -14.43
N VAL A 124 -1.43 -15.20 -14.77
CA VAL A 124 -0.71 -14.53 -15.87
C VAL A 124 -1.42 -14.73 -17.21
N GLY A 125 -1.96 -15.91 -17.46
CA GLY A 125 -2.76 -16.21 -18.65
C GLY A 125 -3.98 -15.29 -18.81
N LYS A 126 -4.66 -14.96 -17.70
CA LYS A 126 -5.77 -13.98 -17.73
C LYS A 126 -5.30 -12.56 -18.04
N LEU A 127 -4.11 -12.19 -17.60
CA LEU A 127 -3.53 -10.85 -17.83
C LEU A 127 -2.95 -10.73 -19.24
N SER A 128 -2.32 -11.77 -19.77
CA SER A 128 -1.68 -11.76 -21.10
C SER A 128 -2.67 -11.59 -22.25
N GLY A 129 -3.96 -11.83 -22.03
CA GLY A 129 -5.02 -11.51 -22.99
C GLY A 129 -5.18 -10.02 -23.29
N PHE A 130 -4.52 -9.13 -22.52
CA PHE A 130 -4.57 -7.68 -22.68
C PHE A 130 -3.30 -7.08 -23.27
N GLY A 131 -2.24 -7.87 -23.42
CA GLY A 131 -0.97 -7.41 -23.95
C GLY A 131 0.20 -8.30 -23.54
N GLN A 132 1.40 -7.81 -23.83
CA GLN A 132 2.62 -8.53 -23.48
C GLN A 132 2.90 -8.45 -21.98
N THR A 133 3.12 -9.59 -21.34
CA THR A 133 3.44 -9.70 -19.92
C THR A 133 4.88 -10.14 -19.69
N THR A 134 5.49 -9.60 -18.63
CA THR A 134 6.76 -10.08 -18.08
C THR A 134 6.57 -10.36 -16.60
N THR A 135 6.81 -11.58 -16.16
CA THR A 135 6.58 -12.04 -14.78
C THR A 135 7.90 -12.24 -14.06
N SER A 136 8.00 -11.70 -12.84
CA SER A 136 9.13 -11.90 -11.93
C SER A 136 8.62 -12.46 -10.61
N ILE A 137 9.10 -13.65 -10.22
CA ILE A 137 8.80 -14.25 -8.92
C ILE A 137 9.74 -13.66 -7.87
N VAL A 138 9.18 -13.26 -6.72
CA VAL A 138 9.97 -12.77 -5.60
C VAL A 138 10.65 -13.95 -4.91
N LEU A 139 11.98 -13.98 -4.94
CA LEU A 139 12.77 -15.00 -4.26
C LEU A 139 12.95 -14.67 -2.78
N SER A 140 13.15 -13.39 -2.45
CA SER A 140 13.26 -12.88 -1.08
C SER A 140 12.94 -11.41 -1.04
N THR A 141 12.51 -10.91 0.12
CA THR A 141 12.26 -9.48 0.37
C THR A 141 13.31 -8.96 1.34
N SER A 142 14.27 -8.19 0.83
CA SER A 142 15.35 -7.62 1.66
C SER A 142 14.86 -6.48 2.55
N LEU A 143 13.81 -5.77 2.15
CA LEU A 143 13.25 -4.66 2.90
C LEU A 143 11.76 -4.51 2.58
N SER A 144 10.96 -4.47 3.63
CA SER A 144 9.56 -4.03 3.59
C SER A 144 9.31 -3.15 4.80
N ARG A 145 8.95 -1.90 4.56
CA ARG A 145 8.62 -0.95 5.64
C ARG A 145 7.51 0.00 5.20
N ASN A 146 6.84 0.56 6.19
CA ASN A 146 5.87 1.62 6.00
C ASN A 146 6.57 3.01 5.92
N LEU A 147 5.79 4.08 5.93
CA LEU A 147 6.30 5.46 5.90
C LEU A 147 6.85 5.96 7.24
N ALA A 148 6.84 5.14 8.32
CA ALA A 148 7.39 5.53 9.61
C ALA A 148 8.86 5.97 9.48
N GLY A 149 9.14 7.17 9.94
CA GLY A 149 10.46 7.79 9.79
C GLY A 149 10.65 8.66 8.54
N LEU A 150 9.67 8.69 7.62
CA LEU A 150 9.65 9.67 6.55
C LEU A 150 9.23 11.04 7.13
N LYS A 151 10.04 12.07 6.87
CA LYS A 151 9.67 13.44 7.21
C LYS A 151 8.79 14.03 6.10
N PRO A 152 7.81 14.89 6.42
CA PRO A 152 7.07 15.62 5.40
C PRO A 152 8.01 16.38 4.47
N ALA A 153 7.71 16.39 3.18
CA ALA A 153 8.58 17.00 2.18
C ALA A 153 8.86 18.49 2.42
N GLY A 154 7.96 19.23 3.08
CA GLY A 154 8.13 20.63 3.45
C GLY A 154 9.02 20.88 4.67
N LEU A 155 9.48 19.84 5.40
CA LEU A 155 10.38 19.94 6.56
C LEU A 155 11.81 19.53 6.22
N LEU A 156 12.14 19.35 4.95
CA LEU A 156 13.49 19.03 4.45
C LEU A 156 14.27 20.31 4.07
N GLY A 157 14.09 21.37 4.83
CA GLY A 157 14.85 22.61 4.72
C GLY A 157 15.93 22.70 5.80
#